data_cc41a5c2c6ad49512ffa07c3fe4e69dd
#
_entry.id   cc41a5c2c6ad49512ffa07c3fe4e69dd
#
_cell.length_a   1.000
_cell.length_b   1.000
_cell.length_c   1.000
_cell.angle_alpha   90.00
_cell.angle_beta   90.00
_cell.angle_gamma   90.00
#
_symmetry.space_group_name_H-M   'P 1'
#
loop_
_entity.id
_entity.type
_entity.pdbx_description
1 polymer ?
#
loop_
_entity_poly.entity_id
_entity_poly.type
_entity_poly.pdbx_seq_one_letter_code
_entity_poly.pdbx_strand_id
1 'polypeptide(L)'
;MGIDSGVATMNTTFTCSGAYGVAKETYHCAGRKAHGLLNMAEALRKSCNIYYIQLGQRVGSQQFYNYFDAFGFTARTGVDLPSETNFMQYYRADQLGEVQLASSSFGQAMAITPLQMCTAIAATVNGGYLVTPHVVDKITDANGNVIQEIGANVRRQVISQSASEVIREMMEYEVGNGTGGGKNAYVSGYRIGGKSGTSEQLNMHRRADGDYKKVASFV
;
A
#
# COMPACT_ATOMS: atom_id res chain seq x y z
N MET A 1 4.71 3.60 7.37
CA MET A 1 5.97 3.25 8.07
C MET A 1 6.93 4.44 8.19
N GLY A 2 7.38 5.12 7.13
CA GLY A 2 8.37 6.20 7.25
C GLY A 2 7.97 7.35 8.19
N ILE A 3 6.71 7.75 8.19
CA ILE A 3 6.17 8.78 9.10
C ILE A 3 6.08 8.23 10.53
N ASP A 4 5.44 7.10 10.69
CA ASP A 4 5.15 6.51 12.00
C ASP A 4 6.43 6.13 12.78
N SER A 5 7.47 5.72 12.07
CA SER A 5 8.78 5.40 12.65
C SER A 5 9.64 6.64 12.96
N GLY A 6 9.21 7.83 12.59
CA GLY A 6 9.99 9.06 12.74
C GLY A 6 11.15 9.21 11.75
N VAL A 7 11.35 8.24 10.83
CA VAL A 7 12.43 8.28 9.82
C VAL A 7 12.22 9.40 8.81
N ALA A 8 10.95 9.76 8.55
CA ALA A 8 10.58 10.82 7.63
C ALA A 8 9.35 11.59 8.12
N THR A 9 9.19 12.80 7.61
CA THR A 9 8.00 13.64 7.80
C THR A 9 7.40 13.98 6.44
N MET A 10 6.23 14.62 6.40
CA MET A 10 5.65 15.13 5.14
C MET A 10 6.61 16.04 4.36
N ASN A 11 7.48 16.77 5.08
CA ASN A 11 8.44 17.70 4.50
C ASN A 11 9.77 17.04 4.09
N THR A 12 9.95 15.75 4.35
CA THR A 12 11.15 15.03 3.89
C THR A 12 11.17 15.01 2.36
N THR A 13 12.26 15.52 1.79
CA THR A 13 12.41 15.64 0.33
C THR A 13 13.48 14.70 -0.20
N PHE A 14 13.21 14.19 -1.42
CA PHE A 14 14.20 13.49 -2.24
C PHE A 14 14.12 13.97 -3.68
N THR A 15 15.25 13.87 -4.40
CA THR A 15 15.30 14.23 -5.82
C THR A 15 15.03 13.02 -6.71
N CYS A 16 14.14 13.17 -7.66
CA CYS A 16 13.86 12.20 -8.71
C CYS A 16 14.40 12.68 -10.04
N SER A 17 15.46 12.03 -10.53
CA SER A 17 16.07 12.27 -11.84
C SER A 17 15.46 11.44 -12.98
N GLY A 18 14.40 10.67 -12.69
CA GLY A 18 13.78 9.74 -13.66
C GLY A 18 14.39 8.35 -13.67
N ALA A 19 15.63 8.21 -13.19
CA ALA A 19 16.32 6.94 -12.99
C ALA A 19 17.10 6.96 -11.67
N TYR A 20 17.30 5.77 -11.06
CA TYR A 20 18.02 5.62 -9.81
C TYR A 20 18.70 4.25 -9.75
N GLY A 21 20.02 4.24 -9.51
CA GLY A 21 20.80 3.02 -9.40
C GLY A 21 20.77 2.44 -7.99
N VAL A 22 20.56 1.14 -7.88
CA VAL A 22 20.70 0.37 -6.63
C VAL A 22 21.47 -0.89 -6.94
N ALA A 23 22.65 -1.04 -6.37
CA ALA A 23 23.61 -2.10 -6.69
C ALA A 23 23.88 -2.14 -8.20
N LYS A 24 23.54 -3.24 -8.88
CA LYS A 24 23.72 -3.39 -10.35
C LYS A 24 22.44 -3.10 -11.15
N GLU A 25 21.35 -2.76 -10.48
CA GLU A 25 20.04 -2.51 -11.10
C GLU A 25 19.77 -1.01 -11.27
N THR A 26 19.03 -0.65 -12.31
CA THR A 26 18.57 0.72 -12.54
C THR A 26 17.05 0.76 -12.56
N TYR A 27 16.47 1.49 -11.62
CA TYR A 27 15.03 1.70 -11.50
C TYR A 27 14.61 2.98 -12.20
N HIS A 28 13.41 2.97 -12.76
CA HIS A 28 12.85 4.12 -13.45
C HIS A 28 11.48 4.51 -12.88
N CYS A 29 11.18 5.80 -12.92
CA CYS A 29 9.81 6.28 -12.77
C CYS A 29 8.96 5.95 -14.01
N ALA A 30 7.63 5.94 -13.85
CA ALA A 30 6.70 5.74 -14.96
C ALA A 30 7.01 6.74 -16.09
N GLY A 31 7.08 6.21 -17.32
CA GLY A 31 7.44 7.00 -18.49
C GLY A 31 8.87 7.58 -18.49
N ARG A 32 9.75 7.12 -17.59
CA ARG A 32 11.14 7.57 -17.43
C ARG A 32 11.29 9.08 -17.24
N LYS A 33 10.28 9.73 -16.66
CA LYS A 33 10.25 11.18 -16.43
C LYS A 33 10.92 11.53 -15.10
N ALA A 34 11.77 12.55 -15.11
CA ALA A 34 12.26 13.18 -13.89
C ALA A 34 11.14 14.02 -13.24
N HIS A 35 11.00 13.90 -11.93
CA HIS A 35 10.02 14.69 -11.17
C HIS A 35 10.66 15.85 -10.40
N GLY A 36 12.01 15.92 -10.34
CA GLY A 36 12.73 16.92 -9.57
C GLY A 36 12.70 16.66 -8.07
N LEU A 37 12.85 17.71 -7.29
CA LEU A 37 12.73 17.66 -5.83
C LEU A 37 11.27 17.53 -5.44
N LEU A 38 10.95 16.50 -4.64
CA LEU A 38 9.59 16.21 -4.19
C LEU A 38 9.56 16.03 -2.68
N ASN A 39 8.51 16.51 -2.02
CA ASN A 39 8.14 16.06 -0.69
C ASN A 39 7.29 14.76 -0.77
N MET A 40 6.88 14.23 0.39
CA MET A 40 6.20 12.93 0.45
C MET A 40 4.80 12.96 -0.22
N ALA A 41 4.04 14.01 -0.04
CA ALA A 41 2.70 14.15 -0.62
C ALA A 41 2.77 14.29 -2.15
N GLU A 42 3.70 15.08 -2.66
CA GLU A 42 3.94 15.22 -4.09
C GLU A 42 4.42 13.91 -4.72
N ALA A 43 5.29 13.15 -4.01
CA ALA A 43 5.75 11.86 -4.46
C ALA A 43 4.61 10.83 -4.53
N LEU A 44 3.68 10.84 -3.55
CA LEU A 44 2.48 10.00 -3.59
C LEU A 44 1.61 10.35 -4.80
N ARG A 45 1.32 11.64 -4.98
CA ARG A 45 0.50 12.16 -6.08
C ARG A 45 1.07 11.84 -7.46
N LYS A 46 2.40 11.87 -7.60
CA LYS A 46 3.10 11.56 -8.86
C LYS A 46 3.44 10.08 -9.01
N SER A 47 3.11 9.24 -8.04
CA SER A 47 3.52 7.81 -7.99
C SER A 47 5.02 7.65 -8.25
N CYS A 48 5.85 8.41 -7.54
CA CYS A 48 7.28 8.50 -7.81
C CYS A 48 8.04 7.30 -7.22
N ASN A 49 8.40 6.31 -8.05
CA ASN A 49 9.16 5.14 -7.62
C ASN A 49 10.48 5.53 -6.93
N ILE A 50 11.21 6.48 -7.52
CA ILE A 50 12.54 6.91 -7.04
C ILE A 50 12.48 7.53 -5.65
N TYR A 51 11.43 8.31 -5.35
CA TYR A 51 11.21 8.83 -4.00
C TYR A 51 11.06 7.68 -3.00
N TYR A 52 10.20 6.71 -3.31
CA TYR A 52 9.90 5.61 -2.40
C TYR A 52 11.04 4.61 -2.25
N ILE A 53 11.89 4.43 -3.27
CA ILE A 53 13.14 3.68 -3.13
C ILE A 53 14.06 4.34 -2.10
N GLN A 54 14.30 5.65 -2.22
CA GLN A 54 15.15 6.39 -1.28
C GLN A 54 14.56 6.39 0.14
N LEU A 55 13.24 6.53 0.27
CA LEU A 55 12.57 6.42 1.56
C LEU A 55 12.69 5.01 2.15
N GLY A 56 12.51 3.97 1.34
CA GLY A 56 12.65 2.58 1.78
C GLY A 56 14.07 2.24 2.25
N GLN A 57 15.09 2.71 1.53
CA GLN A 57 16.48 2.59 1.95
C GLN A 57 16.74 3.29 3.30
N ARG A 58 16.12 4.45 3.52
CA ARG A 58 16.22 5.17 4.79
C ARG A 58 15.50 4.47 5.94
N VAL A 59 14.38 3.79 5.67
CA VAL A 59 13.66 2.92 6.63
C VAL A 59 14.47 1.69 6.97
N GLY A 60 15.11 1.06 5.99
CA GLY A 60 15.90 -0.15 6.12
C GLY A 60 15.07 -1.44 6.13
N SER A 61 15.72 -2.55 5.80
CA SER A 61 15.07 -3.86 5.55
C SER A 61 14.33 -4.41 6.76
N GLN A 62 14.94 -4.35 7.95
CA GLN A 62 14.34 -4.89 9.16
C GLN A 62 13.05 -4.14 9.53
N GLN A 63 13.07 -2.82 9.51
CA GLN A 63 11.92 -2.01 9.87
C GLN A 63 10.83 -2.10 8.80
N PHE A 64 11.21 -2.14 7.51
CA PHE A 64 10.27 -2.38 6.42
C PHE A 64 9.51 -3.71 6.61
N TYR A 65 10.24 -4.80 6.91
CA TYR A 65 9.63 -6.10 7.16
C TYR A 65 8.73 -6.09 8.39
N ASN A 66 9.14 -5.45 9.48
CA ASN A 66 8.32 -5.37 10.70
C ASN A 66 6.96 -4.70 10.44
N TYR A 67 6.93 -3.62 9.66
CA TYR A 67 5.66 -2.98 9.25
C TYR A 67 4.88 -3.87 8.26
N PHE A 68 5.55 -4.52 7.33
CA PHE A 68 4.91 -5.43 6.38
C PHE A 68 4.17 -6.56 7.11
N ASP A 69 4.80 -7.16 8.10
CA ASP A 69 4.19 -8.18 8.97
C ASP A 69 3.07 -7.58 9.84
N ALA A 70 3.32 -6.43 10.46
CA ALA A 70 2.33 -5.75 11.29
C ALA A 70 1.04 -5.43 10.52
N PHE A 71 1.12 -5.05 9.25
CA PHE A 71 -0.03 -4.82 8.36
C PHE A 71 -0.74 -6.11 7.92
N GLY A 72 -0.24 -7.29 8.31
CA GLY A 72 -0.88 -8.59 8.07
C GLY A 72 -0.58 -9.21 6.71
N PHE A 73 0.42 -8.73 5.99
CA PHE A 73 0.78 -9.26 4.65
C PHE A 73 1.47 -10.63 4.70
N THR A 74 1.88 -11.09 5.87
CA THR A 74 2.56 -12.38 6.07
C THR A 74 1.62 -13.51 6.50
N ALA A 75 0.32 -13.21 6.70
CA ALA A 75 -0.66 -14.17 7.22
C ALA A 75 -2.02 -14.00 6.54
N ARG A 76 -2.90 -14.97 6.73
CA ARG A 76 -4.31 -14.87 6.35
C ARG A 76 -4.99 -13.72 7.09
N THR A 77 -6.00 -13.12 6.48
CA THR A 77 -6.80 -12.06 7.12
C THR A 77 -7.70 -12.61 8.22
N GLY A 78 -8.07 -13.90 8.13
CA GLY A 78 -9.00 -14.54 9.05
C GLY A 78 -10.45 -14.20 8.77
N VAL A 79 -10.77 -13.84 7.51
CA VAL A 79 -12.17 -13.63 7.09
C VAL A 79 -13.02 -14.89 7.36
N ASP A 80 -14.27 -14.68 7.71
CA ASP A 80 -15.25 -15.73 8.02
C ASP A 80 -15.79 -16.49 6.79
N LEU A 81 -15.01 -16.50 5.71
CA LEU A 81 -15.28 -17.25 4.49
C LEU A 81 -14.35 -18.48 4.39
N PRO A 82 -14.86 -19.60 3.85
CA PRO A 82 -14.04 -20.78 3.63
C PRO A 82 -13.00 -20.54 2.52
N SER A 83 -11.90 -21.31 2.57
CA SER A 83 -10.90 -21.39 1.51
C SER A 83 -10.08 -20.11 1.27
N GLU A 84 -9.87 -19.26 2.29
CA GLU A 84 -8.92 -18.18 2.18
C GLU A 84 -7.53 -18.74 1.82
N THR A 85 -6.93 -18.23 0.73
CA THR A 85 -5.65 -18.71 0.24
C THR A 85 -4.50 -18.48 1.21
N ASN A 86 -3.53 -19.42 1.20
CA ASN A 86 -2.24 -19.25 1.87
C ASN A 86 -1.16 -18.69 0.94
N PHE A 87 -1.47 -18.49 -0.34
CA PHE A 87 -0.48 -18.06 -1.31
C PHE A 87 -0.12 -16.60 -1.08
N MET A 88 1.07 -16.38 -0.54
CA MET A 88 1.70 -15.08 -0.36
C MET A 88 3.14 -15.20 -0.82
N GLN A 89 3.61 -14.23 -1.58
CA GLN A 89 5.00 -14.15 -1.99
C GLN A 89 5.57 -12.80 -1.54
N TYR A 90 6.59 -12.85 -0.70
CA TYR A 90 7.28 -11.68 -0.15
C TYR A 90 8.69 -12.06 0.30
N TYR A 91 9.51 -11.07 0.53
CA TYR A 91 10.84 -11.27 1.11
C TYR A 91 10.81 -11.06 2.62
N ARG A 92 11.42 -11.98 3.38
CA ARG A 92 11.64 -11.82 4.83
C ARG A 92 12.79 -10.85 5.07
N ALA A 93 12.95 -10.38 6.31
CA ALA A 93 13.96 -9.39 6.65
C ALA A 93 15.38 -9.79 6.23
N ASP A 94 15.74 -11.06 6.41
CA ASP A 94 17.03 -11.64 6.03
C ASP A 94 17.22 -11.79 4.51
N GLN A 95 16.16 -11.70 3.74
CA GLN A 95 16.12 -11.79 2.27
C GLN A 95 15.99 -10.41 1.59
N LEU A 96 15.67 -9.36 2.35
CA LEU A 96 15.53 -7.99 1.86
C LEU A 96 16.91 -7.33 1.70
N GLY A 97 17.67 -7.76 0.68
CA GLY A 97 18.84 -7.01 0.23
C GLY A 97 18.46 -5.68 -0.42
N GLU A 98 19.43 -4.89 -0.85
CA GLU A 98 19.22 -3.54 -1.40
C GLU A 98 18.23 -3.53 -2.58
N VAL A 99 18.36 -4.50 -3.50
CA VAL A 99 17.52 -4.62 -4.70
C VAL A 99 16.08 -5.01 -4.34
N GLN A 100 15.92 -5.98 -3.44
CA GLN A 100 14.61 -6.43 -2.98
C GLN A 100 13.88 -5.33 -2.20
N LEU A 101 14.60 -4.64 -1.31
CA LEU A 101 14.04 -3.51 -0.57
C LEU A 101 13.63 -2.38 -1.50
N ALA A 102 14.47 -2.03 -2.49
CA ALA A 102 14.15 -1.01 -3.48
C ALA A 102 12.85 -1.35 -4.23
N SER A 103 12.73 -2.58 -4.76
CA SER A 103 11.54 -3.04 -5.48
C SER A 103 10.30 -3.04 -4.60
N SER A 104 10.40 -3.54 -3.37
CA SER A 104 9.27 -3.62 -2.43
C SER A 104 8.81 -2.23 -1.98
N SER A 105 9.71 -1.24 -1.92
CA SER A 105 9.40 0.11 -1.44
C SER A 105 8.41 0.89 -2.31
N PHE A 106 8.29 0.55 -3.59
CA PHE A 106 7.27 1.13 -4.48
C PHE A 106 6.19 0.13 -4.91
N GLY A 107 6.05 -1.00 -4.18
CA GLY A 107 4.93 -1.93 -4.34
C GLY A 107 5.13 -3.01 -5.41
N GLN A 108 6.38 -3.37 -5.71
CA GLN A 108 6.73 -4.49 -6.59
C GLN A 108 7.34 -5.64 -5.79
N ALA A 109 7.61 -6.77 -6.47
CA ALA A 109 8.30 -7.92 -5.91
C ALA A 109 7.59 -8.61 -4.72
N MET A 110 6.26 -8.46 -4.65
CA MET A 110 5.40 -9.16 -3.69
C MET A 110 4.09 -9.58 -4.35
N ALA A 111 3.51 -10.69 -3.88
CA ALA A 111 2.16 -11.11 -4.24
C ALA A 111 1.33 -11.26 -2.96
N ILE A 112 0.27 -10.48 -2.86
CA ILE A 112 -0.66 -10.44 -1.73
C ILE A 112 -2.10 -10.50 -2.25
N THR A 113 -3.04 -10.91 -1.42
CA THR A 113 -4.43 -10.96 -1.85
C THR A 113 -5.08 -9.57 -1.84
N PRO A 114 -6.10 -9.32 -2.69
CA PRO A 114 -6.87 -8.08 -2.63
C PRO A 114 -7.46 -7.81 -1.22
N LEU A 115 -7.88 -8.86 -0.51
CA LEU A 115 -8.43 -8.72 0.83
C LEU A 115 -7.36 -8.28 1.85
N GLN A 116 -6.13 -8.82 1.78
CA GLN A 116 -5.02 -8.34 2.60
C GLN A 116 -4.73 -6.86 2.31
N MET A 117 -4.73 -6.46 1.03
CA MET A 117 -4.55 -5.05 0.67
C MET A 117 -5.67 -4.17 1.24
N CYS A 118 -6.94 -4.59 1.11
CA CYS A 118 -8.08 -3.85 1.67
C CYS A 118 -7.94 -3.65 3.19
N THR A 119 -7.62 -4.70 3.94
CA THR A 119 -7.45 -4.59 5.40
C THR A 119 -6.27 -3.71 5.79
N ALA A 120 -5.16 -3.80 5.07
CA ALA A 120 -3.99 -2.96 5.30
C ALA A 120 -4.28 -1.47 5.00
N ILE A 121 -4.94 -1.16 3.88
CA ILE A 121 -5.34 0.21 3.56
C ILE A 121 -6.37 0.73 4.57
N ALA A 122 -7.35 -0.09 4.97
CA ALA A 122 -8.29 0.29 6.05
C ALA A 122 -7.53 0.68 7.32
N ALA A 123 -6.50 -0.09 7.71
CA ALA A 123 -5.66 0.24 8.85
C ALA A 123 -4.91 1.58 8.67
N THR A 124 -4.55 1.97 7.45
CA THR A 124 -3.87 3.26 7.23
C THR A 124 -4.78 4.47 7.42
N VAL A 125 -6.10 4.30 7.35
CA VAL A 125 -7.07 5.42 7.36
C VAL A 125 -8.04 5.43 8.55
N ASN A 126 -8.05 4.38 9.37
CA ASN A 126 -8.98 4.22 10.49
C ASN A 126 -8.36 4.52 11.88
N GLY A 127 -7.23 5.20 11.93
CA GLY A 127 -6.49 5.45 13.17
C GLY A 127 -5.37 4.43 13.43
N GLY A 128 -5.04 3.59 12.45
CA GLY A 128 -3.95 2.62 12.53
C GLY A 128 -4.35 1.21 12.94
N TYR A 129 -5.63 0.89 13.01
CA TYR A 129 -6.11 -0.38 13.54
C TYR A 129 -6.30 -1.43 12.45
N LEU A 130 -5.53 -2.52 12.51
CA LEU A 130 -5.75 -3.70 11.68
C LEU A 130 -6.91 -4.50 12.25
N VAL A 131 -7.95 -4.70 11.45
CA VAL A 131 -9.16 -5.44 11.82
C VAL A 131 -9.23 -6.78 11.08
N THR A 132 -9.92 -7.76 11.68
CA THR A 132 -10.30 -8.98 10.96
C THR A 132 -11.50 -8.66 10.09
N PRO A 133 -11.43 -8.84 8.76
CA PRO A 133 -12.59 -8.64 7.90
C PRO A 133 -13.64 -9.73 8.15
N HIS A 134 -14.92 -9.38 8.03
CA HIS A 134 -16.02 -10.33 8.11
C HIS A 134 -17.12 -9.98 7.10
N VAL A 135 -17.90 -10.97 6.70
CA VAL A 135 -19.04 -10.85 5.78
C VAL A 135 -20.35 -11.02 6.55
N VAL A 136 -20.31 -11.82 7.61
CA VAL A 136 -21.47 -12.02 8.48
C VAL A 136 -21.61 -10.82 9.41
N ASP A 137 -22.72 -10.10 9.31
CA ASP A 137 -23.07 -8.99 10.19
C ASP A 137 -23.75 -9.49 11.47
N LYS A 138 -24.72 -10.41 11.32
CA LYS A 138 -25.45 -11.00 12.44
C LYS A 138 -26.02 -12.37 12.13
N ILE A 139 -26.30 -13.13 13.16
CA ILE A 139 -26.99 -14.42 13.10
C ILE A 139 -28.35 -14.26 13.78
N THR A 140 -29.43 -14.67 13.13
CA THR A 140 -30.80 -14.61 13.65
C THR A 140 -31.42 -16.00 13.72
N ASP A 141 -32.42 -16.16 14.63
CA ASP A 141 -33.30 -17.34 14.64
C ASP A 141 -34.34 -17.28 13.50
N ALA A 142 -35.17 -18.32 13.41
CA ALA A 142 -36.24 -18.40 12.40
C ALA A 142 -37.33 -17.32 12.56
N ASN A 143 -37.40 -16.67 13.70
CA ASN A 143 -38.36 -15.58 14.02
C ASN A 143 -37.77 -14.18 13.79
N GLY A 144 -36.49 -14.11 13.38
CA GLY A 144 -35.79 -12.85 13.15
C GLY A 144 -35.11 -12.25 14.38
N ASN A 145 -35.15 -12.93 15.53
CA ASN A 145 -34.46 -12.45 16.74
C ASN A 145 -32.95 -12.62 16.57
N VAL A 146 -32.18 -11.60 16.93
CA VAL A 146 -30.74 -11.62 16.88
C VAL A 146 -30.18 -12.60 17.93
N ILE A 147 -29.49 -13.64 17.48
CA ILE A 147 -28.74 -14.60 18.32
C ILE A 147 -27.35 -14.07 18.61
N GLN A 148 -26.69 -13.49 17.59
CA GLN A 148 -25.33 -12.97 17.69
C GLN A 148 -25.14 -11.82 16.70
N GLU A 149 -24.52 -10.73 17.15
CA GLU A 149 -23.98 -9.67 16.31
C GLU A 149 -22.46 -9.84 16.17
N ILE A 150 -21.95 -9.62 14.94
CA ILE A 150 -20.53 -9.69 14.64
C ILE A 150 -20.05 -8.24 14.45
N GLY A 151 -19.37 -7.72 15.46
CA GLY A 151 -18.78 -6.38 15.43
C GLY A 151 -17.35 -6.37 14.91
N ALA A 152 -16.77 -5.17 14.81
CA ALA A 152 -15.38 -5.00 14.42
C ALA A 152 -14.42 -5.70 15.40
N ASN A 153 -13.61 -6.60 14.89
CA ASN A 153 -12.59 -7.30 15.66
C ASN A 153 -11.21 -6.69 15.37
N VAL A 154 -10.71 -5.86 16.28
CA VAL A 154 -9.39 -5.24 16.21
C VAL A 154 -8.31 -6.24 16.59
N ARG A 155 -7.42 -6.54 15.66
CA ARG A 155 -6.27 -7.43 15.90
C ARG A 155 -5.12 -6.72 16.61
N ARG A 156 -4.78 -5.50 16.17
CA ARG A 156 -3.72 -4.64 16.72
C ARG A 156 -3.76 -3.25 16.13
N GLN A 157 -3.08 -2.31 16.76
CA GLN A 157 -2.71 -1.03 16.15
C GLN A 157 -1.36 -1.17 15.44
N VAL A 158 -1.29 -0.80 14.16
CA VAL A 158 -0.12 -0.97 13.28
C VAL A 158 0.68 0.32 13.16
N ILE A 159 -0.03 1.46 13.12
CA ILE A 159 0.54 2.81 13.07
C ILE A 159 -0.21 3.71 14.07
N SER A 160 0.41 4.82 14.42
CA SER A 160 -0.20 5.83 15.28
C SER A 160 -1.39 6.52 14.59
N GLN A 161 -2.30 7.04 15.38
CA GLN A 161 -3.42 7.85 14.88
C GLN A 161 -2.90 9.05 14.08
N SER A 162 -1.86 9.72 14.55
CA SER A 162 -1.27 10.87 13.86
C SER A 162 -0.69 10.50 12.49
N ALA A 163 -0.04 9.34 12.36
CA ALA A 163 0.41 8.84 11.06
C ALA A 163 -0.76 8.54 10.12
N SER A 164 -1.84 7.96 10.65
CA SER A 164 -3.07 7.71 9.89
C SER A 164 -3.71 9.00 9.37
N GLU A 165 -3.77 10.05 10.19
CA GLU A 165 -4.29 11.37 9.80
C GLU A 165 -3.48 11.98 8.65
N VAL A 166 -2.16 11.96 8.75
CA VAL A 166 -1.27 12.44 7.69
C VAL A 166 -1.46 11.66 6.39
N ILE A 167 -1.62 10.33 6.46
CA ILE A 167 -1.84 9.50 5.27
C ILE A 167 -3.18 9.85 4.61
N ARG A 168 -4.25 10.07 5.38
CA ARG A 168 -5.55 10.50 4.82
C ARG A 168 -5.43 11.81 4.06
N GLU A 169 -4.75 12.80 4.61
CA GLU A 169 -4.50 14.08 3.94
C GLU A 169 -3.73 13.91 2.63
N MET A 170 -2.69 13.06 2.63
CA MET A 170 -1.93 12.78 1.42
C MET A 170 -2.76 12.05 0.36
N MET A 171 -3.65 11.12 0.76
CA MET A 171 -4.54 10.42 -0.17
C MET A 171 -5.61 11.35 -0.75
N GLU A 172 -6.14 12.29 0.04
CA GLU A 172 -7.02 13.35 -0.47
C GLU A 172 -6.28 14.25 -1.48
N TYR A 173 -5.04 14.61 -1.17
CA TYR A 173 -4.21 15.41 -2.08
C TYR A 173 -3.92 14.68 -3.40
N GLU A 174 -3.82 13.35 -3.38
CA GLU A 174 -3.62 12.53 -4.57
C GLU A 174 -4.84 12.56 -5.51
N VAL A 175 -6.06 12.49 -4.97
CA VAL A 175 -7.31 12.67 -5.74
C VAL A 175 -7.48 14.13 -6.17
N GLY A 176 -7.25 15.06 -5.26
CA GLY A 176 -6.99 16.49 -5.41
C GLY A 176 -7.88 17.23 -6.42
N ASN A 177 -9.12 17.50 -6.11
CA ASN A 177 -10.02 18.33 -6.94
C ASN A 177 -10.02 17.97 -8.44
N GLY A 178 -9.84 16.68 -8.77
CA GLY A 178 -9.81 16.21 -10.15
C GLY A 178 -8.48 16.46 -10.90
N THR A 179 -7.38 16.78 -10.21
CA THR A 179 -6.09 17.10 -10.84
C THR A 179 -4.95 16.12 -10.47
N GLY A 180 -5.15 15.25 -9.50
CA GLY A 180 -4.18 14.25 -9.07
C GLY A 180 -4.15 12.98 -9.93
N GLY A 181 -3.34 12.00 -9.54
CA GLY A 181 -3.30 10.67 -10.17
C GLY A 181 -4.62 9.92 -10.05
N GLY A 182 -5.33 10.10 -8.93
CA GLY A 182 -6.66 9.57 -8.64
C GLY A 182 -7.84 10.43 -9.08
N LYS A 183 -7.64 11.42 -9.95
CA LYS A 183 -8.63 12.42 -10.35
C LYS A 183 -9.98 11.85 -10.82
N ASN A 184 -10.00 10.64 -11.34
CA ASN A 184 -11.23 9.99 -11.82
C ASN A 184 -12.14 9.54 -10.66
N ALA A 185 -11.63 9.49 -9.43
CA ALA A 185 -12.42 9.21 -8.24
C ALA A 185 -13.02 10.48 -7.60
N TYR A 186 -12.66 11.66 -8.08
CA TYR A 186 -13.18 12.92 -7.54
C TYR A 186 -14.69 13.06 -7.78
N VAL A 187 -15.41 13.35 -6.71
CA VAL A 187 -16.85 13.68 -6.74
C VAL A 187 -17.03 15.02 -6.01
N SER A 188 -17.62 15.99 -6.71
CA SER A 188 -17.88 17.31 -6.13
C SER A 188 -18.77 17.21 -4.87
N GLY A 189 -18.40 17.91 -3.81
CA GLY A 189 -19.10 17.89 -2.52
C GLY A 189 -18.68 16.77 -1.57
N TYR A 190 -17.78 15.85 -1.98
CA TYR A 190 -17.24 14.79 -1.15
C TYR A 190 -15.74 14.91 -0.96
N ARG A 191 -15.26 14.57 0.24
CA ARG A 191 -13.84 14.40 0.53
C ARG A 191 -13.47 12.96 0.22
N ILE A 192 -12.68 12.75 -0.83
CA ILE A 192 -12.26 11.42 -1.29
C ILE A 192 -10.74 11.37 -1.32
N GLY A 193 -10.20 10.38 -0.63
CA GLY A 193 -8.79 10.02 -0.71
C GLY A 193 -8.62 8.69 -1.43
N GLY A 194 -7.49 8.49 -2.09
CA GLY A 194 -7.22 7.23 -2.74
C GLY A 194 -5.81 7.15 -3.32
N LYS A 195 -5.47 5.98 -3.85
CA LYS A 195 -4.21 5.77 -4.56
C LYS A 195 -4.40 4.76 -5.71
N SER A 196 -3.94 5.16 -6.88
CA SER A 196 -3.83 4.25 -8.02
C SER A 196 -2.61 3.34 -7.89
N GLY A 197 -2.74 2.09 -8.33
CA GLY A 197 -1.67 1.12 -8.42
C GLY A 197 -1.61 0.47 -9.80
N THR A 198 -0.40 0.14 -10.25
CA THR A 198 -0.17 -0.64 -11.47
C THR A 198 0.98 -1.60 -11.21
N SER A 199 0.70 -2.90 -11.19
CA SER A 199 1.74 -3.93 -11.04
C SER A 199 1.84 -4.81 -12.27
N GLU A 200 3.03 -5.31 -12.56
CA GLU A 200 3.30 -6.23 -13.66
C GLU A 200 3.13 -7.68 -13.21
N GLN A 201 2.50 -8.50 -14.04
CA GLN A 201 2.35 -9.94 -13.80
C GLN A 201 3.56 -10.69 -14.37
N LEU A 202 4.66 -10.71 -13.63
CA LEU A 202 5.92 -11.30 -14.07
C LEU A 202 5.88 -12.81 -14.27
N ASN A 203 4.93 -13.51 -13.66
CA ASN A 203 4.69 -14.95 -13.79
C ASN A 203 3.83 -15.34 -15.01
N MET A 204 3.33 -14.37 -15.76
CA MET A 204 2.56 -14.58 -16.98
C MET A 204 3.44 -14.38 -18.22
N HIS A 205 3.11 -15.07 -19.32
CA HIS A 205 3.78 -14.83 -20.59
C HIS A 205 3.66 -13.36 -21.00
N ARG A 206 4.76 -12.83 -21.57
CA ARG A 206 4.74 -11.50 -22.19
C ARG A 206 3.68 -11.44 -23.28
N ARG A 207 3.08 -10.27 -23.43
CA ARG A 207 2.18 -9.98 -24.54
C ARG A 207 2.96 -9.97 -25.87
N ALA A 208 2.24 -10.00 -26.99
CA ALA A 208 2.85 -9.93 -28.34
C ALA A 208 3.66 -8.66 -28.57
N ASP A 209 3.36 -7.57 -27.84
CA ASP A 209 4.11 -6.31 -27.85
C ASP A 209 5.36 -6.32 -26.96
N GLY A 210 5.68 -7.45 -26.32
CA GLY A 210 6.83 -7.62 -25.44
C GLY A 210 6.61 -7.17 -23.99
N ASP A 211 5.47 -6.53 -23.68
CA ASP A 211 5.12 -6.06 -22.33
C ASP A 211 4.48 -7.18 -21.49
N TYR A 212 4.60 -7.08 -20.16
CA TYR A 212 3.84 -7.91 -19.24
C TYR A 212 2.39 -7.42 -19.13
N LYS A 213 1.48 -8.36 -18.84
CA LYS A 213 0.13 -7.98 -18.40
C LYS A 213 0.21 -7.17 -17.12
N LYS A 214 -0.65 -6.18 -16.98
CA LYS A 214 -0.69 -5.29 -15.81
C LYS A 214 -2.00 -5.49 -15.04
N VAL A 215 -1.90 -5.43 -13.73
CA VAL A 215 -3.06 -5.29 -12.83
C VAL A 215 -3.16 -3.81 -12.45
N ALA A 216 -4.25 -3.19 -12.84
CA ALA A 216 -4.59 -1.86 -12.39
C ALA A 216 -5.49 -1.96 -11.15
N SER A 217 -5.21 -1.15 -10.16
CA SER A 217 -5.96 -1.06 -8.90
C SER A 217 -6.17 0.40 -8.50
N PHE A 218 -7.22 0.63 -7.73
CA PHE A 218 -7.45 1.87 -7.02
C PHE A 218 -8.05 1.54 -5.65
N VAL A 219 -7.59 2.23 -4.62
CA VAL A 219 -8.06 2.09 -3.24
C VAL A 219 -8.40 3.44 -2.67
#